data_0c34d9427bb68d32a30c48bc2bfd4b70
#
_entry.id   0c34d9427bb68d32a30c48bc2bfd4b70
#
_cell.length_a   1.000
_cell.length_b   1.000
_cell.length_c   1.000
_cell.angle_alpha   90.00
_cell.angle_beta   90.00
_cell.angle_gamma   90.00
#
_symmetry.space_group_name_H-M   'P 1'
#
loop_
_entity.id
_entity.type
_entity.pdbx_description
1 polymer ?
#
loop_
_entity_poly.entity_id
_entity_poly.type
_entity_poly.pdbx_seq_one_letter_code
_entity_poly.pdbx_strand_id
1 'polypeptide(L)'
;MPKIEIYTKSYCPHCKAAKQTLASMGLVYREIEVSDDQALFNEMLNRSQRSTVPQIFVGDVHVGGNQDLITAIRKGRFEKILRSQAIRH
;
A
#
# COMPACT_ATOMS: atom_id res chain seq x y z
N MET A 1 4.02 10.39 -11.73
CA MET A 1 4.08 9.64 -10.44
C MET A 1 3.09 8.52 -10.44
N PRO A 2 3.48 7.31 -10.05
CA PRO A 2 2.51 6.26 -9.90
C PRO A 2 1.58 6.55 -8.72
N LYS A 3 0.35 6.08 -8.82
CA LYS A 3 -0.64 6.25 -7.75
C LYS A 3 -0.39 5.20 -6.68
N ILE A 4 -0.06 5.64 -5.48
CA ILE A 4 0.17 4.75 -4.34
C ILE A 4 -0.98 4.92 -3.35
N GLU A 5 -1.59 3.80 -2.96
CA GLU A 5 -2.66 3.78 -1.99
C GLU A 5 -2.33 2.80 -0.89
N ILE A 6 -2.64 3.17 0.35
CA ILE A 6 -2.44 2.30 1.50
C ILE A 6 -3.69 2.29 2.36
N TYR A 7 -4.24 1.10 2.57
CA TYR A 7 -5.39 0.90 3.46
C TYR A 7 -4.86 0.68 4.87
N THR A 8 -5.43 1.40 5.82
CA THR A 8 -4.94 1.40 7.22
C THR A 8 -6.09 1.35 8.21
N LYS A 9 -5.74 1.11 9.48
CA LYS A 9 -6.64 1.29 10.61
C LYS A 9 -5.97 2.17 11.66
N SER A 10 -6.78 2.76 12.52
CA SER A 10 -6.27 3.49 13.69
C SER A 10 -5.45 2.55 14.56
N TYR A 11 -4.41 3.06 15.19
CA TYR A 11 -3.59 2.29 16.14
C TYR A 11 -2.97 1.04 15.55
N CYS A 12 -2.53 1.12 14.31
CA CYS A 12 -1.88 0.02 13.63
C CYS A 12 -0.38 0.28 13.50
N PRO A 13 0.47 -0.37 14.31
CA PRO A 13 1.93 -0.16 14.22
C PRO A 13 2.51 -0.52 12.86
N HIS A 14 2.01 -1.59 12.25
CA HIS A 14 2.46 -2.00 10.92
C HIS A 14 2.08 -0.99 9.85
N CYS A 15 0.91 -0.36 10.00
CA CYS A 15 0.48 0.70 9.10
C CYS A 15 1.40 1.91 9.22
N LYS A 16 1.73 2.28 10.45
CA LYS A 16 2.63 3.39 10.72
C LYS A 16 4.01 3.13 10.12
N ALA A 17 4.54 1.93 10.30
CA ALA A 17 5.84 1.55 9.76
C ALA A 17 5.84 1.63 8.23
N ALA A 18 4.79 1.12 7.58
CA ALA A 18 4.68 1.15 6.13
C ALA A 18 4.62 2.59 5.60
N LYS A 19 3.82 3.44 6.26
CA LYS A 19 3.73 4.85 5.87
C LYS A 19 5.08 5.55 6.01
N GLN A 20 5.81 5.27 7.09
CA GLN A 20 7.15 5.85 7.29
C GLN A 20 8.11 5.41 6.19
N THR A 21 8.06 4.14 5.81
CA THR A 21 8.90 3.61 4.74
C THR A 21 8.63 4.33 3.41
N LEU A 22 7.36 4.46 3.05
CA LEU A 22 6.98 5.16 1.82
C LEU A 22 7.44 6.61 1.84
N ALA A 23 7.24 7.29 2.97
CA ALA A 23 7.65 8.69 3.13
C ALA A 23 9.17 8.83 3.04
N SER A 24 9.92 7.92 3.62
CA SER A 24 11.38 7.97 3.60
C SER A 24 11.95 7.79 2.19
N MET A 25 11.18 7.17 1.31
CA MET A 25 11.54 7.01 -0.10
C MET A 25 11.15 8.22 -0.95
N GLY A 26 10.57 9.25 -0.33
CA GLY A 26 10.12 10.44 -1.04
C GLY A 26 8.84 10.22 -1.83
N LEU A 27 8.08 9.19 -1.51
CA LEU A 27 6.88 8.85 -2.25
C LEU A 27 5.64 9.49 -1.62
N VAL A 28 4.77 9.99 -2.47
CA VAL A 28 3.46 10.52 -2.07
C VAL A 28 2.46 9.37 -2.18
N TYR A 29 1.66 9.20 -1.15
CA TYR A 29 0.65 8.14 -1.12
C TYR A 29 -0.67 8.68 -0.59
N ARG A 30 -1.75 7.97 -0.94
CA ARG A 30 -3.07 8.24 -0.41
C ARG A 30 -3.38 7.20 0.67
N GLU A 31 -3.67 7.68 1.86
CA GLU A 31 -4.07 6.80 2.96
C GLU A 31 -5.60 6.64 2.96
N ILE A 32 -6.05 5.40 3.03
CA ILE A 32 -7.47 5.06 3.09
C ILE A 32 -7.69 4.33 4.41
N GLU A 33 -8.17 5.06 5.41
CA GLU A 33 -8.43 4.47 6.71
C GLU A 33 -9.77 3.76 6.67
N VAL A 34 -9.77 2.48 7.03
CA VAL A 34 -10.97 1.64 6.95
C VAL A 34 -11.63 1.42 8.31
N SER A 35 -11.06 2.00 9.40
CA SER A 35 -11.70 1.96 10.71
C SER A 35 -13.08 2.63 10.61
N ASP A 36 -14.09 2.00 11.15
CA ASP A 36 -15.45 2.54 11.17
C ASP A 36 -16.04 2.84 9.80
N ASP A 37 -15.50 2.25 8.73
CA ASP A 37 -16.04 2.41 7.39
C ASP A 37 -16.11 1.04 6.71
N GLN A 38 -17.27 0.41 6.80
CA GLN A 38 -17.45 -0.94 6.26
C GLN A 38 -17.31 -0.98 4.74
N ALA A 39 -17.73 0.08 4.05
CA ALA A 39 -17.62 0.12 2.59
C ALA A 39 -16.17 0.14 2.14
N LEU A 40 -15.33 0.94 2.80
CA LEU A 40 -13.90 0.98 2.50
C LEU A 40 -13.20 -0.32 2.88
N PHE A 41 -13.60 -0.93 4.00
CA PHE A 41 -13.06 -2.23 4.38
C PHE A 41 -13.38 -3.29 3.33
N ASN A 42 -14.61 -3.30 2.83
CA ASN A 42 -15.04 -4.23 1.80
C ASN A 42 -14.27 -3.99 0.49
N GLU A 43 -14.02 -2.73 0.16
CA GLU A 43 -13.18 -2.39 -1.01
C GLU A 43 -11.79 -2.99 -0.88
N MET A 44 -11.19 -2.86 0.30
CA MET A 44 -9.87 -3.44 0.56
C MET A 44 -9.91 -4.98 0.42
N LEU A 45 -10.94 -5.62 1.00
CA LEU A 45 -11.11 -7.07 0.89
C LEU A 45 -11.20 -7.52 -0.57
N ASN A 46 -12.00 -6.80 -1.36
CA ASN A 46 -12.19 -7.16 -2.76
C ASN A 46 -10.91 -6.98 -3.58
N ARG A 47 -10.17 -5.92 -3.32
CA ARG A 47 -8.95 -5.63 -4.06
C ARG A 47 -7.77 -6.52 -3.66
N SER A 48 -7.62 -6.79 -2.35
CA SER A 48 -6.45 -7.49 -1.82
C SER A 48 -6.68 -8.96 -1.55
N GLN A 49 -7.94 -9.37 -1.41
CA GLN A 49 -8.30 -10.70 -0.94
C GLN A 49 -7.76 -10.99 0.46
N ARG A 50 -7.53 -9.92 1.24
CA ARG A 50 -7.04 -10.00 2.60
C ARG A 50 -7.84 -9.08 3.51
N SER A 51 -7.95 -9.46 4.79
CA SER A 51 -8.66 -8.69 5.81
C SER A 51 -7.72 -7.92 6.75
N THR A 52 -6.42 -8.03 6.55
CA THR A 52 -5.42 -7.40 7.41
C THR A 52 -4.98 -6.05 6.85
N VAL A 53 -4.45 -5.20 7.72
CA VAL A 53 -3.86 -3.92 7.35
C VAL A 53 -2.40 -3.87 7.79
N PRO A 54 -1.54 -3.14 7.10
CA PRO A 54 -1.85 -2.34 5.92
C PRO A 54 -1.99 -3.19 4.67
N GLN A 55 -2.65 -2.63 3.64
CA GLN A 55 -2.63 -3.21 2.30
C GLN A 55 -2.24 -2.10 1.33
N ILE A 56 -1.19 -2.33 0.57
CA ILE A 56 -0.54 -1.32 -0.27
C ILE A 56 -0.72 -1.67 -1.74
N PHE A 57 -1.11 -0.66 -2.51
CA PHE A 57 -1.28 -0.78 -3.97
C PHE A 57 -0.47 0.29 -4.68
N VAL A 58 0.15 -0.07 -5.78
CA VAL A 58 0.78 0.88 -6.70
C VAL A 58 0.05 0.73 -8.03
N GLY A 59 -0.78 1.72 -8.36
CA GLY A 59 -1.70 1.59 -9.48
C GLY A 59 -2.58 0.36 -9.29
N ASP A 60 -2.56 -0.55 -10.24
CA ASP A 60 -3.34 -1.78 -10.18
C ASP A 60 -2.61 -2.93 -9.50
N VAL A 61 -1.35 -2.74 -9.11
CA VAL A 61 -0.54 -3.82 -8.56
C VAL A 61 -0.69 -3.88 -7.05
N HIS A 62 -1.08 -5.03 -6.53
CA HIS A 62 -1.17 -5.28 -5.10
C HIS A 62 0.21 -5.66 -4.56
N VAL A 63 0.79 -4.78 -3.75
CA VAL A 63 2.08 -5.06 -3.10
C VAL A 63 1.88 -5.97 -1.90
N GLY A 64 0.90 -5.66 -1.07
CA GLY A 64 0.58 -6.43 0.12
C GLY A 64 0.73 -5.63 1.40
N GLY A 65 1.11 -6.30 2.48
CA GLY A 65 1.29 -5.67 3.78
C GLY A 65 2.68 -5.08 3.97
N ASN A 66 2.99 -4.73 5.23
CA ASN A 66 4.27 -4.11 5.54
C ASN A 66 5.46 -5.02 5.23
N GLN A 67 5.37 -6.30 5.60
CA GLN A 67 6.46 -7.24 5.33
C GLN A 67 6.63 -7.46 3.82
N ASP A 68 5.52 -7.52 3.09
CA ASP A 68 5.58 -7.65 1.64
C ASP A 68 6.26 -6.44 1.00
N LEU A 69 5.98 -5.24 1.52
CA LEU A 69 6.62 -4.01 1.06
C LEU A 69 8.14 -4.08 1.27
N ILE A 70 8.56 -4.43 2.48
CA ILE A 70 9.99 -4.51 2.82
C ILE A 70 10.70 -5.52 1.92
N THR A 71 10.09 -6.68 1.74
CA THR A 71 10.64 -7.73 0.89
C THR A 71 10.76 -7.27 -0.56
N ALA A 72 9.73 -6.60 -1.07
CA ALA A 72 9.72 -6.10 -2.44
C ALA A 72 10.82 -5.05 -2.64
N ILE A 73 11.02 -4.17 -1.65
CA ILE A 73 12.08 -3.15 -1.71
C ILE A 73 13.44 -3.82 -1.76
N ARG A 74 13.69 -4.79 -0.88
CA ARG A 74 14.98 -5.49 -0.81
C ARG A 74 15.33 -6.20 -2.11
N LYS A 75 14.33 -6.76 -2.77
CA LYS A 75 14.53 -7.52 -4.01
C LYS A 75 14.53 -6.65 -5.26
N GLY A 76 14.36 -5.34 -5.11
CA GLY A 76 14.27 -4.42 -6.24
C GLY A 76 12.95 -4.51 -6.99
N ARG A 77 12.01 -5.34 -6.53
CA ARG A 77 10.73 -5.53 -7.20
C ARG A 77 9.82 -4.31 -7.05
N PHE A 78 9.88 -3.65 -5.89
CA PHE A 78 9.05 -2.47 -5.64
C PHE A 78 9.41 -1.35 -6.62
N GLU A 79 10.70 -1.13 -6.85
CA GLU A 79 11.15 -0.14 -7.81
C GLU A 79 10.66 -0.46 -9.23
N LYS A 80 10.69 -1.74 -9.61
CA LYS A 80 10.16 -2.17 -10.91
C LYS A 80 8.67 -1.90 -11.04
N ILE A 81 7.92 -2.15 -9.96
CA ILE A 81 6.48 -1.87 -9.93
C ILE A 81 6.24 -0.37 -10.09
N LEU A 82 6.98 0.45 -9.36
CA LEU A 82 6.85 1.90 -9.48
C LEU A 82 7.08 2.37 -10.92
N ARG A 83 8.13 1.87 -11.55
CA ARG A 83 8.43 2.25 -12.94
C ARG A 83 7.36 1.78 -13.92
N SER A 84 6.88 0.55 -13.76
CA SER A 84 5.87 0.03 -14.68
C SER A 84 4.56 0.78 -14.58
N GLN A 85 4.16 1.20 -13.38
CA GLN A 85 2.93 1.94 -13.18
C GLN A 85 3.07 3.42 -13.54
N ALA A 86 4.28 3.97 -13.45
CA ALA A 86 4.53 5.37 -13.78
C ALA A 86 4.34 5.66 -15.28
N ILE A 87 4.59 4.68 -16.14
CA ILE A 87 4.48 4.86 -17.61
C ILE A 87 3.11 4.45 -18.15
N ARG A 88 2.22 3.99 -17.30
CA ARG A 88 0.84 3.67 -17.70
C ARG A 88 -0.03 4.91 -17.59
N HIS A 89 -0.88 5.09 -18.58
CA HIS A 89 -1.79 6.25 -18.63
C HIS A 89 -3.23 5.79 -18.72
#